data_cbad8c6822575b93f714b91108808f96
#
_entry.id   cbad8c6822575b93f714b91108808f96
#
_cell.length_a   1.000
_cell.length_b   1.000
_cell.length_c   1.000
_cell.angle_alpha   90.00
_cell.angle_beta   90.00
_cell.angle_gamma   90.00
#
_symmetry.space_group_name_H-M   'P 1'
#
loop_
_entity.id
_entity.type
_entity.pdbx_description
1 polymer ?
#
loop_
_entity_poly.entity_id
_entity_poly.type
_entity_poly.pdbx_seq_one_letter_code
_entity_poly.pdbx_strand_id
1 'polypeptide(L)'
;CLTHGNGPQVGDELLRMDLTRETVPPLPLGVCVAGTQGTMGYMIQQTFQNALRAENIDKEVVTLVTQVIINPEDPSLKNPSKFVGKRYSEEEAKALSKELGWDIKEQELGQWRRVVPSPDPEFVMHGLSIRTLVESGIIVIAAGGGGIPVYNTDDQKLKGIDAVVDKDLSAAKLGRVIRAQEYYIITDVDQVYRDYNTPQKSPIN
;
A
#
# COMPACT_ATOMS: atom_id res chain seq x y z
N CYS A 1 4.82 -0.63 -16.22
CA CYS A 1 3.92 -0.31 -15.10
C CYS A 1 4.76 -0.06 -13.85
N LEU A 2 4.37 0.92 -13.05
CA LEU A 2 5.04 1.29 -11.80
C LEU A 2 4.07 1.09 -10.63
N THR A 3 4.63 0.76 -9.48
CA THR A 3 3.93 0.78 -8.18
C THR A 3 4.81 1.47 -7.14
N HIS A 4 4.27 1.86 -6.02
CA HIS A 4 5.02 2.53 -4.94
C HIS A 4 4.51 2.09 -3.56
N GLY A 5 5.35 2.23 -2.53
CA GLY A 5 4.91 2.14 -1.14
C GLY A 5 4.28 3.45 -0.67
N ASN A 6 3.57 3.43 0.47
CA ASN A 6 2.94 4.60 1.08
C ASN A 6 2.91 4.56 2.62
N GLY A 7 3.66 3.66 3.24
CA GLY A 7 3.60 3.43 4.68
C GLY A 7 3.74 4.71 5.53
N PRO A 8 4.77 5.55 5.34
CA PRO A 8 4.87 6.83 6.04
C PRO A 8 3.70 7.77 5.74
N GLN A 9 3.32 7.92 4.47
CA GLN A 9 2.30 8.87 4.03
C GLN A 9 0.90 8.52 4.58
N VAL A 10 0.51 7.25 4.53
CA VAL A 10 -0.77 6.83 5.11
C VAL A 10 -0.78 7.00 6.63
N GLY A 11 0.37 6.82 7.27
CA GLY A 11 0.53 7.06 8.69
C GLY A 11 0.35 8.54 9.05
N ASP A 12 0.90 9.44 8.25
CA ASP A 12 0.72 10.89 8.44
C ASP A 12 -0.74 11.31 8.19
N GLU A 13 -1.41 10.74 7.20
CA GLU A 13 -2.84 10.99 6.99
C GLU A 13 -3.68 10.52 8.18
N LEU A 14 -3.44 9.31 8.69
CA LEU A 14 -4.12 8.83 9.89
C LEU A 14 -3.89 9.75 11.09
N LEU A 15 -2.65 10.22 11.30
CA LEU A 15 -2.35 11.14 12.39
C LEU A 15 -3.09 12.47 12.23
N ARG A 16 -3.17 13.02 11.00
CA ARG A 16 -3.96 14.23 10.73
C ARG A 16 -5.44 14.01 11.08
N MET A 17 -6.03 12.87 10.68
CA MET A 17 -7.42 12.52 11.01
C MET A 17 -7.64 12.45 12.53
N ASP A 18 -6.72 11.80 13.24
CA ASP A 18 -6.82 11.65 14.69
C ASP A 18 -6.71 13.01 15.42
N LEU A 19 -5.80 13.88 14.98
CA LEU A 19 -5.63 15.22 15.57
C LEU A 19 -6.80 16.18 15.31
N THR A 20 -7.53 15.97 14.21
CA THR A 20 -8.62 16.87 13.80
C THR A 20 -10.02 16.30 14.03
N ARG A 21 -10.15 15.11 14.59
CA ARG A 21 -11.39 14.35 14.70
C ARG A 21 -12.55 15.08 15.40
N GLU A 22 -12.22 15.98 16.35
CA GLU A 22 -13.22 16.80 17.05
C GLU A 22 -13.78 17.94 16.19
N THR A 23 -13.10 18.26 15.09
CA THR A 23 -13.47 19.36 14.18
C THR A 23 -13.91 18.83 12.82
N VAL A 24 -13.24 17.82 12.32
CA VAL A 24 -13.51 17.20 11.02
C VAL A 24 -13.66 15.69 11.20
N PRO A 25 -14.76 15.08 10.74
CA PRO A 25 -14.94 13.63 10.84
C PRO A 25 -13.79 12.88 10.20
N PRO A 26 -13.20 11.85 10.86
CA PRO A 26 -12.12 11.08 10.31
C PRO A 26 -12.57 10.25 9.11
N LEU A 27 -11.70 10.13 8.12
CA LEU A 27 -11.94 9.29 6.95
C LEU A 27 -11.53 7.84 7.22
N PRO A 28 -12.24 6.85 6.64
CA PRO A 28 -11.81 5.46 6.67
C PRO A 28 -10.39 5.27 6.12
N LEU A 29 -9.67 4.25 6.63
CA LEU A 29 -8.29 3.96 6.21
C LEU A 29 -8.15 3.79 4.70
N GLY A 30 -9.12 3.13 4.05
CA GLY A 30 -9.12 2.97 2.59
C GLY A 30 -9.15 4.30 1.82
N VAL A 31 -9.84 5.32 2.37
CA VAL A 31 -9.88 6.67 1.77
C VAL A 31 -8.53 7.37 1.95
N CYS A 32 -7.86 7.20 3.11
CA CYS A 32 -6.50 7.70 3.32
C CYS A 32 -5.51 7.03 2.35
N VAL A 33 -5.64 5.72 2.12
CA VAL A 33 -4.83 5.01 1.12
C VAL A 33 -5.09 5.56 -0.28
N ALA A 34 -6.35 5.81 -0.68
CA ALA A 34 -6.69 6.42 -1.97
C ALA A 34 -6.07 7.82 -2.12
N GLY A 35 -6.12 8.63 -1.06
CA GLY A 35 -5.46 9.94 -1.01
C GLY A 35 -3.95 9.83 -1.26
N THR A 36 -3.28 8.86 -0.62
CA THR A 36 -1.84 8.64 -0.85
C THR A 36 -1.52 8.13 -2.25
N GLN A 37 -2.39 7.33 -2.86
CA GLN A 37 -2.23 6.95 -4.28
C GLN A 37 -2.29 8.17 -5.19
N GLY A 38 -3.22 9.09 -4.94
CA GLY A 38 -3.35 10.33 -5.70
C GLY A 38 -2.14 11.25 -5.51
N THR A 39 -1.77 11.55 -4.27
CA THR A 39 -0.69 12.50 -3.98
C THR A 39 0.68 12.00 -4.42
N MET A 40 1.03 10.77 -4.11
CA MET A 40 2.30 10.18 -4.55
C MET A 40 2.32 9.92 -6.06
N GLY A 41 1.21 9.40 -6.59
CA GLY A 41 1.06 9.16 -8.01
C GLY A 41 1.21 10.45 -8.82
N TYR A 42 0.63 11.56 -8.37
CA TYR A 42 0.80 12.88 -8.98
C TYR A 42 2.29 13.29 -9.03
N MET A 43 3.01 13.20 -7.92
CA MET A 43 4.43 13.59 -7.87
C MET A 43 5.30 12.72 -8.79
N ILE A 44 5.08 11.39 -8.76
CA ILE A 44 5.80 10.44 -9.63
C ILE A 44 5.47 10.72 -11.08
N GLN A 45 4.19 10.86 -11.43
CA GLN A 45 3.72 11.13 -12.78
C GLN A 45 4.35 12.39 -13.34
N GLN A 46 4.31 13.51 -12.61
CA GLN A 46 4.89 14.78 -13.06
C GLN A 46 6.40 14.70 -13.27
N THR A 47 7.11 14.10 -12.30
CA THR A 47 8.57 13.96 -12.37
C THR A 47 8.97 13.07 -13.54
N PHE A 48 8.27 11.96 -13.72
CA PHE A 48 8.55 11.01 -14.81
C PHE A 48 8.25 11.63 -16.17
N GLN A 49 7.11 12.35 -16.29
CA GLN A 49 6.75 13.05 -17.53
C GLN A 49 7.80 14.13 -17.90
N ASN A 50 8.34 14.83 -16.90
CA ASN A 50 9.40 15.81 -17.14
C ASN A 50 10.70 15.14 -17.62
N ALA A 51 11.07 14.00 -17.03
CA ALA A 51 12.24 13.24 -17.48
C ALA A 51 12.08 12.71 -18.93
N LEU A 52 10.90 12.19 -19.28
CA LEU A 52 10.60 11.72 -20.63
C LEU A 52 10.72 12.88 -21.66
N ARG A 53 10.19 14.05 -21.31
CA ARG A 53 10.29 15.24 -22.18
C ARG A 53 11.73 15.70 -22.36
N ALA A 54 12.55 15.68 -21.32
CA ALA A 54 13.96 16.04 -21.40
C ALA A 54 14.75 15.10 -22.33
N GLU A 55 14.37 13.83 -22.39
CA GLU A 55 14.97 12.82 -23.27
C GLU A 55 14.30 12.73 -24.66
N ASN A 56 13.32 13.60 -24.96
CA ASN A 56 12.53 13.59 -26.20
C ASN A 56 11.80 12.24 -26.42
N ILE A 57 11.36 11.60 -25.33
CA ILE A 57 10.58 10.36 -25.38
C ILE A 57 9.10 10.71 -25.35
N ASP A 58 8.39 10.42 -26.44
CA ASP A 58 6.95 10.67 -26.58
C ASP A 58 6.16 9.51 -25.94
N LYS A 59 5.98 9.59 -24.61
CA LYS A 59 5.13 8.66 -23.84
C LYS A 59 4.33 9.41 -22.80
N GLU A 60 3.12 8.93 -22.55
CA GLU A 60 2.27 9.41 -21.47
C GLU A 60 2.50 8.64 -20.19
N VAL A 61 2.34 9.33 -19.06
CA VAL A 61 2.35 8.73 -17.72
C VAL A 61 0.99 9.00 -17.07
N VAL A 62 0.33 7.96 -16.58
CA VAL A 62 -0.97 8.09 -15.90
C VAL A 62 -0.96 7.39 -14.55
N THR A 63 -1.68 7.97 -13.59
CA THR A 63 -1.90 7.39 -12.26
C THR A 63 -3.32 6.87 -12.14
N LEU A 64 -3.48 5.64 -11.68
CA LEU A 64 -4.78 5.01 -11.45
C LEU A 64 -4.96 4.71 -9.97
N VAL A 65 -6.03 5.23 -9.38
CA VAL A 65 -6.51 4.78 -8.07
C VAL A 65 -6.97 3.33 -8.21
N THR A 66 -6.36 2.45 -7.43
CA THR A 66 -6.49 1.00 -7.61
C THR A 66 -7.01 0.33 -6.35
N GLN A 67 -8.09 -0.45 -6.50
CA GLN A 67 -8.61 -1.33 -5.46
C GLN A 67 -8.07 -2.74 -5.62
N VAL A 68 -8.04 -3.47 -4.48
CA VAL A 68 -7.58 -4.87 -4.43
C VAL A 68 -8.59 -5.70 -3.68
N ILE A 69 -9.04 -6.79 -4.27
CA ILE A 69 -9.93 -7.76 -3.61
C ILE A 69 -9.12 -8.56 -2.61
N ILE A 70 -9.66 -8.68 -1.40
CA ILE A 70 -9.14 -9.53 -0.33
C ILE A 70 -10.20 -10.52 0.15
N ASN A 71 -9.78 -11.57 0.83
CA ASN A 71 -10.68 -12.47 1.52
C ASN A 71 -11.17 -11.85 2.85
N PRO A 72 -12.48 -11.63 3.05
CA PRO A 72 -12.99 -11.10 4.31
C PRO A 72 -12.79 -12.03 5.51
N GLU A 73 -12.46 -13.31 5.29
CA GLU A 73 -12.13 -14.28 6.33
C GLU A 73 -10.62 -14.44 6.57
N ASP A 74 -9.79 -13.57 5.96
CA ASP A 74 -8.34 -13.64 6.15
C ASP A 74 -7.98 -13.52 7.64
N PRO A 75 -7.18 -14.47 8.19
CA PRO A 75 -6.83 -14.46 9.62
C PRO A 75 -6.13 -13.20 10.10
N SER A 76 -5.44 -12.48 9.22
CA SER A 76 -4.75 -11.22 9.54
C SER A 76 -5.71 -10.11 9.97
N LEU A 77 -6.98 -10.19 9.54
CA LEU A 77 -8.02 -9.23 9.93
C LEU A 77 -8.30 -9.26 11.43
N LYS A 78 -8.08 -10.41 12.08
CA LYS A 78 -8.22 -10.59 13.54
C LYS A 78 -6.90 -10.42 14.28
N ASN A 79 -5.77 -10.33 13.57
CA ASN A 79 -4.44 -10.25 14.16
C ASN A 79 -3.61 -9.14 13.50
N PRO A 80 -3.89 -7.86 13.75
CA PRO A 80 -3.18 -6.74 13.17
C PRO A 80 -1.67 -6.84 13.39
N SER A 81 -0.89 -6.69 12.32
CA SER A 81 0.58 -6.84 12.34
C SER A 81 1.34 -5.85 11.46
N LYS A 82 0.67 -5.17 10.54
CA LYS A 82 1.31 -4.22 9.63
C LYS A 82 1.53 -2.90 10.33
N PHE A 83 2.79 -2.52 10.53
CA PHE A 83 3.14 -1.25 11.13
C PHE A 83 2.81 -0.06 10.21
N VAL A 84 2.11 0.93 10.77
CA VAL A 84 1.78 2.19 10.08
C VAL A 84 2.12 3.40 10.94
N GLY A 85 2.34 4.54 10.31
CA GLY A 85 2.61 5.79 11.00
C GLY A 85 4.01 5.89 11.63
N LYS A 86 4.16 6.90 12.47
CA LYS A 86 5.43 7.19 13.17
C LYS A 86 5.67 6.24 14.35
N ARG A 87 6.85 6.32 14.91
CA ARG A 87 7.23 5.61 16.15
C ARG A 87 6.89 6.46 17.37
N TYR A 88 6.52 5.81 18.45
CA TYR A 88 6.15 6.39 19.73
C TYR A 88 6.91 5.72 20.86
N SER A 89 7.05 6.40 22.00
CA SER A 89 7.40 5.73 23.26
C SER A 89 6.28 4.79 23.71
N GLU A 90 6.56 3.88 24.61
CA GLU A 90 5.55 2.96 25.17
C GLU A 90 4.39 3.72 25.81
N GLU A 91 4.73 4.76 26.57
CA GLU A 91 3.74 5.58 27.28
C GLU A 91 2.80 6.30 26.32
N GLU A 92 3.37 6.98 25.30
CA GLU A 92 2.58 7.66 24.26
C GLU A 92 1.69 6.68 23.48
N ALA A 93 2.25 5.54 23.06
CA ALA A 93 1.50 4.53 22.31
C ALA A 93 0.33 3.97 23.11
N LYS A 94 0.53 3.66 24.40
CA LYS A 94 -0.55 3.18 25.29
C LYS A 94 -1.63 4.25 25.52
N ALA A 95 -1.24 5.52 25.66
CA ALA A 95 -2.19 6.62 25.78
C ALA A 95 -3.05 6.73 24.52
N LEU A 96 -2.45 6.72 23.33
CA LEU A 96 -3.13 6.75 22.04
C LEU A 96 -4.00 5.50 21.83
N SER A 97 -3.53 4.32 22.19
CA SER A 97 -4.32 3.08 22.14
C SER A 97 -5.60 3.20 22.98
N LYS A 98 -5.48 3.71 24.20
CA LYS A 98 -6.64 3.91 25.08
C LYS A 98 -7.63 4.97 24.57
N GLU A 99 -7.09 6.05 24.01
CA GLU A 99 -7.88 7.19 23.53
C GLU A 99 -8.53 6.92 22.18
N LEU A 100 -7.79 6.30 21.24
CA LEU A 100 -8.16 6.16 19.84
C LEU A 100 -8.56 4.72 19.45
N GLY A 101 -8.45 3.77 20.37
CA GLY A 101 -8.73 2.36 20.07
C GLY A 101 -7.72 1.71 19.13
N TRP A 102 -6.47 2.21 19.09
CA TRP A 102 -5.44 1.64 18.23
C TRP A 102 -4.94 0.29 18.72
N ASP A 103 -4.76 -0.64 17.81
CA ASP A 103 -3.85 -1.76 18.02
C ASP A 103 -2.40 -1.26 17.93
N ILE A 104 -1.59 -1.60 18.93
CA ILE A 104 -0.19 -1.17 19.00
C ILE A 104 0.72 -2.37 19.21
N LYS A 105 1.93 -2.32 18.65
CA LYS A 105 2.99 -3.31 18.90
C LYS A 105 4.34 -2.64 19.00
N GLU A 106 5.22 -3.23 19.80
CA GLU A 106 6.62 -2.87 19.82
C GLU A 106 7.30 -3.40 18.54
N GLN A 107 7.95 -2.54 17.79
CA GLN A 107 8.69 -2.89 16.57
C GLN A 107 10.17 -3.11 16.86
N GLU A 108 10.76 -2.24 17.67
CA GLU A 108 12.13 -2.29 18.16
C GLU A 108 12.10 -1.91 19.64
N LEU A 109 13.13 -2.27 20.41
CA LEU A 109 13.16 -2.03 21.84
C LEU A 109 12.82 -0.56 22.20
N GLY A 110 11.72 -0.39 22.93
CA GLY A 110 11.20 0.93 23.33
C GLY A 110 10.54 1.74 22.23
N GLN A 111 10.37 1.19 21.01
CA GLN A 111 9.75 1.87 19.89
C GLN A 111 8.45 1.20 19.48
N TRP A 112 7.35 1.83 19.80
CA TRP A 112 6.00 1.34 19.56
C TRP A 112 5.37 1.99 18.34
N ARG A 113 4.53 1.24 17.64
CA ARG A 113 3.78 1.75 16.49
C ARG A 113 2.37 1.20 16.48
N ARG A 114 1.47 1.96 15.83
CA ARG A 114 0.16 1.44 15.44
C ARG A 114 0.34 0.28 14.46
N VAL A 115 -0.48 -0.75 14.64
CA VAL A 115 -0.60 -1.86 13.68
C VAL A 115 -2.02 -1.93 13.14
N VAL A 116 -2.13 -2.36 11.88
CA VAL A 116 -3.41 -2.60 11.20
C VAL A 116 -3.40 -3.99 10.57
N PRO A 117 -4.56 -4.57 10.25
CA PRO A 117 -4.62 -5.80 9.48
C PRO A 117 -3.90 -5.69 8.14
N SER A 118 -3.32 -6.80 7.68
CA SER A 118 -2.65 -6.89 6.39
C SER A 118 -3.03 -8.18 5.66
N PRO A 119 -4.25 -8.26 5.10
CA PRO A 119 -4.70 -9.43 4.36
C PRO A 119 -3.94 -9.59 3.05
N ASP A 120 -3.85 -10.84 2.58
CA ASP A 120 -3.27 -11.15 1.29
C ASP A 120 -4.17 -10.66 0.14
N PRO A 121 -3.60 -10.03 -0.91
CA PRO A 121 -4.36 -9.65 -2.09
C PRO A 121 -4.76 -10.88 -2.89
N GLU A 122 -6.03 -11.00 -3.24
CA GLU A 122 -6.51 -12.04 -4.16
C GLU A 122 -6.46 -11.56 -5.60
N PHE A 123 -6.93 -10.35 -5.86
CA PHE A 123 -7.06 -9.82 -7.21
C PHE A 123 -6.92 -8.30 -7.25
N VAL A 124 -6.17 -7.79 -8.21
CA VAL A 124 -6.06 -6.34 -8.50
C VAL A 124 -7.19 -5.95 -9.45
N MET A 125 -8.07 -5.06 -9.00
CA MET A 125 -9.20 -4.61 -9.80
C MET A 125 -8.77 -3.80 -11.01
N HIS A 126 -9.64 -3.81 -12.03
CA HIS A 126 -9.40 -3.11 -13.30
C HIS A 126 -8.10 -3.51 -14.02
N GLY A 127 -7.60 -4.71 -13.74
CA GLY A 127 -6.36 -5.23 -14.34
C GLY A 127 -6.39 -5.24 -15.87
N LEU A 128 -7.55 -5.49 -16.50
CA LEU A 128 -7.68 -5.41 -17.95
C LEU A 128 -7.44 -3.98 -18.46
N SER A 129 -8.01 -2.97 -17.81
CA SER A 129 -7.78 -1.56 -18.18
C SER A 129 -6.32 -1.16 -18.03
N ILE A 130 -5.70 -1.53 -16.91
CA ILE A 130 -4.27 -1.30 -16.66
C ILE A 130 -3.43 -1.96 -17.76
N ARG A 131 -3.73 -3.22 -18.08
CA ARG A 131 -3.04 -3.96 -19.13
C ARG A 131 -3.19 -3.30 -20.50
N THR A 132 -4.39 -2.90 -20.89
CA THR A 132 -4.64 -2.23 -22.17
C THR A 132 -3.83 -0.95 -22.30
N LEU A 133 -3.77 -0.13 -21.26
CA LEU A 133 -2.95 1.09 -21.24
C LEU A 133 -1.46 0.76 -21.40
N VAL A 134 -0.96 -0.24 -20.68
CA VAL A 134 0.44 -0.69 -20.78
C VAL A 134 0.75 -1.21 -22.17
N GLU A 135 -0.12 -2.05 -22.76
CA GLU A 135 0.03 -2.58 -24.11
C GLU A 135 -0.05 -1.47 -25.18
N SER A 136 -0.73 -0.35 -24.89
CA SER A 136 -0.74 0.84 -25.75
C SER A 136 0.52 1.73 -25.58
N GLY A 137 1.49 1.31 -24.78
CA GLY A 137 2.76 2.02 -24.57
C GLY A 137 2.72 3.10 -23.48
N ILE A 138 1.60 3.26 -22.80
CA ILE A 138 1.43 4.22 -21.69
C ILE A 138 2.14 3.69 -20.43
N ILE A 139 2.83 4.55 -19.73
CA ILE A 139 3.43 4.26 -18.43
C ILE A 139 2.35 4.42 -17.36
N VAL A 140 1.95 3.33 -16.74
CA VAL A 140 0.86 3.32 -15.74
C VAL A 140 1.45 3.21 -14.34
N ILE A 141 1.00 4.07 -13.43
CA ILE A 141 1.25 3.99 -11.98
C ILE A 141 -0.03 3.42 -11.36
N ALA A 142 0.04 2.23 -10.76
CA ALA A 142 -1.12 1.51 -10.22
C ALA A 142 -0.75 0.74 -8.95
N ALA A 143 -1.75 0.30 -8.20
CA ALA A 143 -1.62 -0.46 -6.95
C ALA A 143 -0.68 0.19 -5.92
N GLY A 144 -0.64 1.53 -5.87
CA GLY A 144 0.15 2.26 -4.90
C GLY A 144 -0.22 1.88 -3.47
N GLY A 145 0.81 1.66 -2.61
CA GLY A 145 0.63 1.22 -1.23
C GLY A 145 0.04 -0.18 -1.07
N GLY A 146 0.00 -0.99 -2.14
CA GLY A 146 -0.62 -2.29 -2.16
C GLY A 146 -2.08 -2.28 -2.66
N GLY A 147 -2.65 -1.11 -2.95
CA GLY A 147 -4.04 -0.95 -3.35
C GLY A 147 -4.99 -0.74 -2.17
N ILE A 148 -6.20 -0.30 -2.46
CA ILE A 148 -7.26 -0.09 -1.47
C ILE A 148 -7.98 -1.43 -1.26
N PRO A 149 -7.95 -2.01 -0.04
CA PRO A 149 -8.57 -3.31 0.20
C PRO A 149 -10.09 -3.20 0.18
N VAL A 150 -10.71 -4.07 -0.60
CA VAL A 150 -12.16 -4.25 -0.68
C VAL A 150 -12.49 -5.73 -0.77
N TYR A 151 -13.70 -6.11 -0.41
CA TYR A 151 -14.21 -7.48 -0.59
C TYR A 151 -15.61 -7.46 -1.20
N ASN A 152 -15.99 -8.57 -1.81
CA ASN A 152 -17.34 -8.77 -2.32
C ASN A 152 -18.26 -9.23 -1.18
N THR A 153 -19.41 -8.56 -1.04
CA THR A 153 -20.48 -9.00 -0.16
C THR A 153 -21.35 -10.05 -0.84
N ASP A 154 -22.21 -10.73 -0.08
CA ASP A 154 -23.11 -11.77 -0.62
C ASP A 154 -24.07 -11.21 -1.70
N ASP A 155 -24.42 -9.92 -1.62
CA ASP A 155 -25.24 -9.21 -2.61
C ASP A 155 -24.42 -8.59 -3.76
N GLN A 156 -23.20 -9.08 -3.99
CA GLN A 156 -22.29 -8.68 -5.08
C GLN A 156 -21.85 -7.22 -5.05
N LYS A 157 -21.88 -6.57 -3.90
CA LYS A 157 -21.36 -5.21 -3.73
C LYS A 157 -19.93 -5.23 -3.22
N LEU A 158 -19.15 -4.23 -3.62
CA LEU A 158 -17.83 -3.97 -3.05
C LEU A 158 -17.96 -3.23 -1.73
N LYS A 159 -17.28 -3.71 -0.71
CA LYS A 159 -17.20 -3.07 0.59
C LYS A 159 -15.74 -2.87 0.99
N GLY A 160 -15.40 -1.65 1.43
CA GLY A 160 -14.09 -1.32 1.98
C GLY A 160 -13.87 -1.96 3.34
N ILE A 161 -12.62 -2.14 3.71
CA ILE A 161 -12.20 -2.62 5.02
C ILE A 161 -10.97 -1.85 5.49
N ASP A 162 -10.89 -1.59 6.80
CA ASP A 162 -9.75 -0.89 7.40
C ASP A 162 -8.55 -1.84 7.53
N ALA A 163 -7.76 -1.92 6.47
CA ALA A 163 -6.58 -2.75 6.35
C ALA A 163 -5.56 -2.12 5.39
N VAL A 164 -4.34 -2.61 5.39
CA VAL A 164 -3.29 -2.21 4.43
C VAL A 164 -2.69 -3.45 3.80
N VAL A 165 -2.82 -3.58 2.49
CA VAL A 165 -2.29 -4.72 1.74
C VAL A 165 -0.78 -4.57 1.54
N ASP A 166 -0.06 -5.68 1.47
CA ASP A 166 1.36 -5.67 1.17
C ASP A 166 1.61 -5.29 -0.30
N LYS A 167 2.47 -4.27 -0.51
CA LYS A 167 2.74 -3.71 -1.84
C LYS A 167 3.44 -4.71 -2.77
N ASP A 168 4.30 -5.57 -2.23
CA ASP A 168 5.10 -6.50 -3.03
C ASP A 168 4.22 -7.66 -3.50
N LEU A 169 3.31 -8.14 -2.64
CA LEU A 169 2.31 -9.13 -3.03
C LEU A 169 1.34 -8.59 -4.08
N SER A 170 0.83 -7.37 -3.91
CA SER A 170 -0.03 -6.73 -4.90
C SER A 170 0.68 -6.47 -6.22
N ALA A 171 1.94 -6.03 -6.19
CA ALA A 171 2.73 -5.82 -7.40
C ALA A 171 2.99 -7.13 -8.16
N ALA A 172 3.23 -8.23 -7.46
CA ALA A 172 3.36 -9.56 -8.07
C ALA A 172 2.03 -10.01 -8.75
N LYS A 173 0.88 -9.77 -8.08
CA LYS A 173 -0.45 -10.03 -8.69
C LYS A 173 -0.69 -9.15 -9.92
N LEU A 174 -0.37 -7.86 -9.84
CA LEU A 174 -0.48 -6.93 -10.96
C LEU A 174 0.42 -7.34 -12.12
N GLY A 175 1.67 -7.72 -11.84
CA GLY A 175 2.61 -8.20 -12.86
C GLY A 175 2.06 -9.38 -13.67
N ARG A 176 1.40 -10.33 -13.01
CA ARG A 176 0.71 -11.44 -13.67
C ARG A 176 -0.43 -10.97 -14.57
N VAL A 177 -1.24 -10.02 -14.12
CA VAL A 177 -2.39 -9.49 -14.86
C VAL A 177 -1.94 -8.77 -16.12
N ILE A 178 -0.91 -7.94 -16.04
CA ILE A 178 -0.35 -7.20 -17.19
C ILE A 178 0.60 -8.04 -18.04
N ARG A 179 0.86 -9.32 -17.67
CA ARG A 179 1.80 -10.23 -18.34
C ARG A 179 3.21 -9.66 -18.41
N ALA A 180 3.68 -9.09 -17.30
CA ALA A 180 5.05 -8.60 -17.20
C ALA A 180 6.05 -9.74 -17.41
N GLN A 181 7.07 -9.50 -18.23
CA GLN A 181 8.18 -10.43 -18.45
C GLN A 181 9.25 -10.30 -17.35
N GLU A 182 9.36 -9.11 -16.76
CA GLU A 182 10.36 -8.77 -15.75
C GLU A 182 9.69 -8.03 -14.60
N TYR A 183 10.20 -8.25 -13.38
CA TYR A 183 9.74 -7.58 -12.17
C TYR A 183 10.94 -7.08 -11.38
N TYR A 184 11.04 -5.76 -11.24
CA TYR A 184 12.12 -5.10 -10.50
C TYR A 184 11.60 -4.55 -9.18
N ILE A 185 12.29 -4.90 -8.09
CA ILE A 185 12.07 -4.34 -6.76
C ILE A 185 13.24 -3.42 -6.43
N ILE A 186 12.97 -2.11 -6.35
CA ILE A 186 13.96 -1.12 -5.90
C ILE A 186 13.94 -1.10 -4.38
N THR A 187 15.03 -1.48 -3.75
CA THR A 187 15.16 -1.66 -2.30
C THR A 187 16.58 -1.29 -1.84
N ASP A 188 16.77 -1.20 -0.55
CA ASP A 188 18.06 -0.93 0.12
C ASP A 188 18.88 -2.19 0.42
N VAL A 189 18.34 -3.37 0.08
CA VAL A 189 19.05 -4.65 0.16
C VAL A 189 19.50 -5.12 -1.20
N ASP A 190 20.59 -5.88 -1.24
CA ASP A 190 21.26 -6.32 -2.47
C ASP A 190 20.50 -7.39 -3.25
N GLN A 191 19.64 -8.16 -2.59
CA GLN A 191 18.86 -9.23 -3.22
C GLN A 191 17.68 -9.68 -2.33
N VAL A 192 16.82 -10.52 -2.88
CA VAL A 192 15.73 -11.16 -2.14
C VAL A 192 16.27 -12.35 -1.36
N TYR A 193 15.82 -12.51 -0.13
CA TYR A 193 16.24 -13.59 0.75
C TYR A 193 15.04 -14.42 1.22
N ARG A 194 15.26 -15.71 1.33
CA ARG A 194 14.40 -16.61 2.11
C ARG A 194 14.78 -16.47 3.59
N ASP A 195 13.80 -16.57 4.48
CA ASP A 195 13.96 -16.54 5.93
C ASP A 195 14.81 -15.34 6.44
N TYR A 196 14.55 -14.15 5.88
CA TYR A 196 15.36 -12.93 6.02
C TYR A 196 15.77 -12.60 7.48
N ASN A 197 14.83 -12.72 8.42
CA ASN A 197 15.04 -12.36 9.83
C ASN A 197 15.43 -13.57 10.70
N THR A 198 15.96 -14.62 10.13
CA THR A 198 16.34 -15.84 10.85
C THR A 198 17.80 -16.21 10.61
N PRO A 199 18.40 -17.08 11.47
CA PRO A 199 19.74 -17.63 11.22
C PRO A 199 19.84 -18.45 9.92
N GLN A 200 18.72 -18.87 9.35
CA GLN A 200 18.61 -19.65 8.10
C GLN A 200 18.51 -18.76 6.86
N LYS A 201 18.69 -17.43 7.01
CA LYS A 201 18.66 -16.47 5.90
C LYS A 201 19.51 -16.96 4.74
N SER A 202 18.90 -17.10 3.56
CA SER A 202 19.60 -17.52 2.34
C SER A 202 19.11 -16.72 1.14
N PRO A 203 20.01 -16.35 0.20
CA PRO A 203 19.62 -15.63 -1.00
C PRO A 203 18.73 -16.48 -1.90
N ILE A 204 17.81 -15.82 -2.61
CA ILE A 204 17.02 -16.42 -3.69
C ILE A 204 17.69 -16.00 -5.01
N ASN A 205 18.20 -16.97 -5.73
CA ASN A 205 18.81 -16.79 -7.05
C ASN A 205 17.77 -16.98 -8.14
#